data_caad66d185b4b66edddb74b39e868f01
#
_entry.id   caad66d185b4b66edddb74b39e868f01
#
_cell.length_a   1.000
_cell.length_b   1.000
_cell.length_c   1.000
_cell.angle_alpha   90.00
_cell.angle_beta   90.00
_cell.angle_gamma   90.00
#
_symmetry.space_group_name_H-M   'P 1'
#
loop_
_entity.id
_entity.type
_entity.pdbx_description
1 polymer ?
#
loop_
_entity_poly.entity_id
_entity_poly.type
_entity_poly.pdbx_seq_one_letter_code
_entity_poly.pdbx_strand_id
1 'polypeptide(L)'
;LDFTTEQLSRLKCPVVMITGNHDCMADYSVYHRYDPRDAGSHITFLQEEAGSVYRFEDYGVTIWGRGIVDHHPGHKPLENVPGHEHEGWYLGMTHGYYVDRGAEMFSSLITPNEIEESQLDYLALGHVHVFSIMQHGKTIAAYPGSPNIGQGAKEMTVALVDLDPEQGVKVEKICLSPRAS
;
A
#
# COMPACT_ATOMS: atom_id res chain seq x y z
N LEU A 1 -10.56 -5.60 -18.28
CA LEU A 1 -11.09 -5.79 -16.91
C LEU A 1 -11.34 -7.28 -16.60
N ASP A 2 -11.94 -8.05 -17.54
CA ASP A 2 -12.21 -9.49 -17.37
C ASP A 2 -10.94 -10.28 -16.98
N PHE A 3 -9.82 -10.01 -17.66
CA PHE A 3 -8.53 -10.61 -17.32
C PHE A 3 -8.11 -10.31 -15.88
N THR A 4 -8.29 -9.06 -15.40
CA THR A 4 -7.94 -8.68 -14.03
C THR A 4 -8.80 -9.45 -13.02
N THR A 5 -10.12 -9.50 -13.24
CA THR A 5 -11.05 -10.28 -12.42
C THR A 5 -10.66 -11.76 -12.38
N GLU A 6 -10.36 -12.34 -13.54
CA GLU A 6 -9.93 -13.74 -13.64
C GLU A 6 -8.64 -13.99 -12.83
N GLN A 7 -7.62 -13.10 -12.95
CA GLN A 7 -6.37 -13.30 -12.21
C GLN A 7 -6.57 -13.12 -10.70
N LEU A 8 -7.31 -12.11 -10.27
CA LEU A 8 -7.63 -11.90 -8.85
C LEU A 8 -8.42 -13.07 -8.26
N SER A 9 -9.40 -13.64 -8.98
CA SER A 9 -10.20 -14.78 -8.52
C SER A 9 -9.39 -16.08 -8.30
N ARG A 10 -8.20 -16.17 -8.87
CA ARG A 10 -7.28 -17.32 -8.69
C ARG A 10 -6.52 -17.28 -7.39
N LEU A 11 -6.42 -16.12 -6.74
CA LEU A 11 -5.74 -15.98 -5.47
C LEU A 11 -6.53 -16.70 -4.37
N LYS A 12 -5.82 -17.35 -3.46
CA LYS A 12 -6.40 -18.15 -2.35
C LYS A 12 -6.11 -17.53 -0.98
N CYS A 13 -5.50 -16.38 -0.96
CA CYS A 13 -5.22 -15.60 0.23
C CYS A 13 -6.06 -14.31 0.22
N PRO A 14 -6.26 -13.68 1.38
CA PRO A 14 -6.82 -12.34 1.43
C PRO A 14 -5.97 -11.34 0.62
N VAL A 15 -6.63 -10.44 -0.07
CA VAL A 15 -6.02 -9.37 -0.87
C VAL A 15 -6.58 -8.05 -0.41
N VAL A 16 -5.71 -7.10 -0.09
CA VAL A 16 -6.10 -5.73 0.23
C VAL A 16 -5.60 -4.79 -0.85
N MET A 17 -6.47 -3.92 -1.32
CA MET A 17 -6.18 -2.98 -2.40
C MET A 17 -6.53 -1.56 -1.97
N ILE A 18 -5.74 -0.60 -2.47
CA ILE A 18 -6.02 0.85 -2.43
C ILE A 18 -5.80 1.44 -3.81
N THR A 19 -6.31 2.64 -4.04
CA THR A 19 -6.05 3.42 -5.26
C THR A 19 -4.70 4.13 -5.22
N GLY A 20 -4.08 4.30 -6.39
CA GLY A 20 -2.92 5.16 -6.60
C GLY A 20 -3.27 6.41 -7.42
N ASN A 21 -2.24 7.16 -7.84
CA ASN A 21 -2.43 8.40 -8.60
C ASN A 21 -2.84 8.16 -10.07
N HIS A 22 -2.60 6.97 -10.63
CA HIS A 22 -3.01 6.65 -12.01
C HIS A 22 -4.39 5.98 -12.11
N ASP A 23 -4.93 5.52 -11.01
CA ASP A 23 -6.21 4.83 -10.91
C ASP A 23 -7.07 5.35 -9.74
N CYS A 24 -6.90 6.63 -9.39
CA CYS A 24 -7.68 7.30 -8.35
C CYS A 24 -9.19 7.31 -8.68
N MET A 25 -10.03 7.67 -7.69
CA MET A 25 -11.49 7.66 -7.81
C MET A 25 -12.09 8.87 -8.54
N ALA A 26 -11.28 9.62 -9.32
CA ALA A 26 -11.76 10.74 -10.13
C ALA A 26 -12.78 10.29 -11.20
N ASP A 27 -13.48 11.24 -11.83
CA ASP A 27 -14.59 10.98 -12.77
C ASP A 27 -14.27 9.99 -13.90
N TYR A 28 -13.02 9.88 -14.30
CA TYR A 28 -12.54 8.94 -15.33
C TYR A 28 -12.06 7.60 -14.77
N SER A 29 -12.21 7.36 -13.48
CA SER A 29 -11.71 6.16 -12.82
C SER A 29 -12.21 4.88 -13.47
N VAL A 30 -11.29 3.90 -13.57
CA VAL A 30 -11.64 2.54 -13.98
C VAL A 30 -12.61 1.89 -12.99
N TYR A 31 -12.55 2.26 -11.73
CA TYR A 31 -13.38 1.71 -10.65
C TYR A 31 -14.85 2.12 -10.70
N HIS A 32 -15.24 3.10 -11.53
CA HIS A 32 -16.65 3.36 -11.83
C HIS A 32 -17.28 2.31 -12.76
N ARG A 33 -16.45 1.48 -13.40
CA ARG A 33 -16.88 0.42 -14.34
C ARG A 33 -16.40 -0.96 -13.92
N TYR A 34 -15.67 -1.06 -12.84
CA TYR A 34 -15.05 -2.28 -12.37
C TYR A 34 -14.85 -2.22 -10.85
N ASP A 35 -15.42 -3.20 -10.16
CA ASP A 35 -15.18 -3.39 -8.74
C ASP A 35 -14.23 -4.59 -8.55
N PRO A 36 -13.04 -4.42 -7.98
CA PRO A 36 -12.12 -5.55 -7.72
C PRO A 36 -12.76 -6.65 -6.87
N ARG A 37 -13.75 -6.30 -6.02
CA ARG A 37 -14.48 -7.24 -5.15
C ARG A 37 -15.34 -8.24 -5.93
N ASP A 38 -15.64 -7.98 -7.21
CA ASP A 38 -16.31 -8.93 -8.10
C ASP A 38 -15.47 -10.20 -8.35
N ALA A 39 -14.15 -10.14 -8.09
CA ALA A 39 -13.26 -11.30 -8.19
C ALA A 39 -13.43 -12.32 -7.05
N GLY A 40 -14.03 -11.93 -5.93
CA GLY A 40 -14.34 -12.82 -4.81
C GLY A 40 -14.29 -12.14 -3.44
N SER A 41 -14.89 -12.80 -2.44
CA SER A 41 -14.97 -12.28 -1.06
C SER A 41 -13.63 -12.16 -0.34
N HIS A 42 -12.56 -12.69 -0.91
CA HIS A 42 -11.19 -12.54 -0.40
C HIS A 42 -10.55 -11.20 -0.77
N ILE A 43 -11.21 -10.38 -1.60
CA ILE A 43 -10.73 -9.06 -2.00
C ILE A 43 -11.34 -8.00 -1.09
N THR A 44 -10.49 -7.23 -0.44
CA THR A 44 -10.85 -6.04 0.32
C THR A 44 -10.31 -4.80 -0.42
N PHE A 45 -11.20 -3.91 -0.81
CA PHE A 45 -10.85 -2.67 -1.49
C PHE A 45 -11.16 -1.48 -0.57
N LEU A 46 -10.10 -0.81 -0.08
CA LEU A 46 -10.19 0.34 0.81
C LEU A 46 -10.18 1.61 -0.03
N GLN A 47 -11.34 2.25 -0.19
CA GLN A 47 -11.54 3.37 -1.12
C GLN A 47 -12.05 4.66 -0.45
N GLU A 48 -12.18 4.66 0.88
CA GLU A 48 -12.67 5.81 1.63
C GLU A 48 -11.64 6.94 1.65
N GLU A 49 -12.07 8.18 1.44
CA GLU A 49 -11.22 9.37 1.40
C GLU A 49 -10.46 9.59 2.72
N ALA A 50 -11.11 9.33 3.84
CA ALA A 50 -10.50 9.42 5.17
C ALA A 50 -9.59 8.23 5.51
N GLY A 51 -9.53 7.22 4.61
CA GLY A 51 -8.95 5.92 4.91
C GLY A 51 -9.95 5.01 5.64
N SER A 52 -9.70 3.72 5.59
CA SER A 52 -10.52 2.72 6.28
C SER A 52 -9.67 1.64 6.93
N VAL A 53 -10.24 1.02 7.95
CA VAL A 53 -9.60 -0.08 8.70
C VAL A 53 -10.32 -1.38 8.36
N TYR A 54 -9.55 -2.43 8.11
CA TYR A 54 -10.06 -3.78 7.98
C TYR A 54 -9.26 -4.73 8.86
N ARG A 55 -9.95 -5.62 9.57
CA ARG A 55 -9.34 -6.59 10.46
C ARG A 55 -9.49 -8.01 9.93
N PHE A 56 -8.37 -8.71 9.87
CA PHE A 56 -8.27 -10.13 9.57
C PHE A 56 -8.09 -10.89 10.89
N GLU A 57 -9.23 -11.25 11.52
CA GLU A 57 -9.25 -11.90 12.85
C GLU A 57 -8.41 -13.16 12.89
N ASP A 58 -8.55 -14.03 11.87
CA ASP A 58 -7.84 -15.32 11.79
C ASP A 58 -6.31 -15.16 11.72
N TYR A 59 -5.82 -13.99 11.34
CA TYR A 59 -4.40 -13.69 11.21
C TYR A 59 -3.87 -12.77 12.32
N GLY A 60 -4.74 -12.24 13.16
CA GLY A 60 -4.35 -11.21 14.15
C GLY A 60 -3.76 -9.96 13.48
N VAL A 61 -4.28 -9.57 12.32
CA VAL A 61 -3.78 -8.43 11.53
C VAL A 61 -4.88 -7.41 11.33
N THR A 62 -4.58 -6.18 11.67
CA THR A 62 -5.41 -5.01 11.35
C THR A 62 -4.69 -4.18 10.27
N ILE A 63 -5.39 -3.81 9.21
CA ILE A 63 -4.85 -3.00 8.13
C ILE A 63 -5.65 -1.70 8.03
N TRP A 64 -4.97 -0.57 8.15
CA TRP A 64 -5.49 0.72 7.74
C TRP A 64 -5.00 1.02 6.32
N GLY A 65 -5.87 1.50 5.46
CA GLY A 65 -5.51 1.88 4.11
C GLY A 65 -6.13 3.20 3.68
N ARG A 66 -5.32 4.04 3.03
CA ARG A 66 -5.77 5.29 2.40
C ARG A 66 -5.12 5.44 1.04
N GLY A 67 -5.94 5.31 0.01
CA GLY A 67 -5.54 5.56 -1.38
C GLY A 67 -5.74 7.01 -1.79
N ILE A 68 -5.52 7.29 -3.07
CA ILE A 68 -5.80 8.59 -3.67
C ILE A 68 -7.22 8.56 -4.24
N VAL A 69 -8.10 9.42 -3.72
CA VAL A 69 -9.47 9.55 -4.23
C VAL A 69 -9.48 10.52 -5.42
N ASP A 70 -8.83 11.66 -5.26
CA ASP A 70 -8.65 12.65 -6.32
C ASP A 70 -7.23 13.23 -6.31
N HIS A 71 -6.89 14.04 -7.31
CA HIS A 71 -5.59 14.72 -7.40
C HIS A 71 -5.53 16.02 -6.60
N HIS A 72 -6.10 16.05 -5.39
CA HIS A 72 -6.07 17.24 -4.56
C HIS A 72 -4.64 17.55 -4.08
N PRO A 73 -4.13 18.79 -4.29
CA PRO A 73 -2.76 19.14 -3.91
C PRO A 73 -2.46 19.03 -2.41
N GLY A 74 -3.50 19.13 -1.58
CA GLY A 74 -3.41 19.03 -0.12
C GLY A 74 -3.55 17.60 0.42
N HIS A 75 -3.62 16.57 -0.43
CA HIS A 75 -3.71 15.19 0.02
C HIS A 75 -2.49 14.80 0.86
N LYS A 76 -2.74 14.36 2.09
CA LYS A 76 -1.72 13.86 3.02
C LYS A 76 -1.93 12.37 3.25
N PRO A 77 -1.07 11.51 2.72
CA PRO A 77 -1.28 10.06 2.73
C PRO A 77 -1.44 9.44 4.12
N LEU A 78 -0.78 9.97 5.15
CA LEU A 78 -0.83 9.48 6.53
C LEU A 78 -1.71 10.33 7.47
N GLU A 79 -2.52 11.25 6.92
CA GLU A 79 -3.44 12.01 7.74
C GLU A 79 -4.52 11.10 8.35
N ASN A 80 -4.79 11.29 9.64
CA ASN A 80 -5.83 10.57 10.39
C ASN A 80 -5.63 9.05 10.48
N VAL A 81 -4.38 8.54 10.50
CA VAL A 81 -4.14 7.15 10.89
C VAL A 81 -4.73 6.93 12.29
N PRO A 82 -5.72 6.05 12.45
CA PRO A 82 -6.33 5.83 13.76
C PRO A 82 -5.37 5.11 14.70
N GLY A 83 -5.56 5.28 16.01
CA GLY A 83 -4.82 4.53 17.00
C GLY A 83 -5.07 3.02 16.87
N HIS A 84 -4.06 2.23 17.27
CA HIS A 84 -4.19 0.77 17.31
C HIS A 84 -5.01 0.35 18.53
N GLU A 85 -6.24 -0.07 18.32
CA GLU A 85 -7.18 -0.44 19.38
C GLU A 85 -7.22 -1.95 19.70
N HIS A 86 -6.52 -2.76 18.90
CA HIS A 86 -6.58 -4.22 18.95
C HIS A 86 -5.21 -4.84 19.19
N GLU A 87 -5.19 -6.03 19.79
CA GLU A 87 -3.98 -6.84 19.84
C GLU A 87 -3.63 -7.38 18.45
N GLY A 88 -2.35 -7.66 18.24
CA GLY A 88 -1.81 -8.19 16.99
C GLY A 88 -1.06 -7.13 16.18
N TRP A 89 -0.90 -7.40 14.88
CA TRP A 89 -0.16 -6.53 13.97
C TRP A 89 -1.03 -5.40 13.44
N TYR A 90 -0.46 -4.20 13.41
CA TYR A 90 -1.09 -3.02 12.84
C TYR A 90 -0.33 -2.54 11.62
N LEU A 91 -0.90 -2.75 10.44
CA LEU A 91 -0.28 -2.44 9.16
C LEU A 91 -0.95 -1.24 8.51
N GLY A 92 -0.17 -0.48 7.73
CA GLY A 92 -0.68 0.61 6.91
C GLY A 92 -0.47 0.35 5.42
N MET A 93 -1.35 0.91 4.60
CA MET A 93 -1.18 0.98 3.15
C MET A 93 -1.51 2.39 2.67
N THR A 94 -0.59 3.02 1.96
CA THR A 94 -0.87 4.34 1.37
C THR A 94 -0.06 4.57 0.09
N HIS A 95 -0.44 5.62 -0.65
CA HIS A 95 0.20 5.99 -1.91
C HIS A 95 0.70 7.42 -1.85
N GLY A 96 2.01 7.62 -1.95
CA GLY A 96 2.61 8.93 -1.86
C GLY A 96 4.12 8.92 -2.00
N TYR A 97 4.72 10.08 -1.96
CA TYR A 97 6.14 10.30 -2.15
C TYR A 97 6.82 10.62 -0.82
N TYR A 98 7.75 9.75 -0.39
CA TYR A 98 8.55 9.97 0.81
C TYR A 98 9.59 11.08 0.57
N VAL A 99 9.67 12.02 1.52
CA VAL A 99 10.61 13.13 1.49
C VAL A 99 11.29 13.28 2.84
N ASP A 100 12.61 13.24 2.83
CA ASP A 100 13.42 13.46 4.05
C ASP A 100 13.53 14.95 4.39
N ARG A 101 13.55 15.85 3.39
CA ARG A 101 13.61 17.32 3.57
C ARG A 101 12.97 18.05 2.38
N GLY A 102 12.07 18.98 2.71
CA GLY A 102 11.79 20.20 1.94
C GLY A 102 11.47 20.05 0.45
N ALA A 103 10.57 19.15 0.07
CA ALA A 103 10.04 19.14 -1.29
C ALA A 103 8.68 19.84 -1.34
N GLU A 104 8.67 21.13 -1.57
CA GLU A 104 7.43 21.93 -1.71
C GLU A 104 6.71 21.71 -3.06
N MET A 105 7.29 20.91 -3.96
CA MET A 105 6.83 20.82 -5.36
C MET A 105 5.96 19.60 -5.68
N PHE A 106 5.68 18.72 -4.71
CA PHE A 106 4.92 17.50 -4.95
C PHE A 106 3.70 17.42 -4.02
N SER A 107 2.62 16.82 -4.50
CA SER A 107 1.48 16.42 -3.69
C SER A 107 1.71 15.04 -3.05
N SER A 108 0.88 14.67 -2.09
CA SER A 108 0.91 13.35 -1.45
C SER A 108 2.26 13.03 -0.80
N LEU A 109 2.84 14.00 -0.11
CA LEU A 109 4.12 13.85 0.58
C LEU A 109 3.95 13.05 1.87
N ILE A 110 4.97 12.24 2.16
CA ILE A 110 5.10 11.45 3.38
C ILE A 110 6.43 11.81 4.03
N THR A 111 6.41 12.23 5.29
CA THR A 111 7.60 12.64 6.03
C THR A 111 8.01 11.60 7.07
N PRO A 112 9.29 11.63 7.54
CA PRO A 112 9.77 10.80 8.65
C PRO A 112 8.88 10.89 9.89
N ASN A 113 8.48 12.11 10.26
CA ASN A 113 7.65 12.35 11.44
C ASN A 113 6.26 11.72 11.31
N GLU A 114 5.61 11.83 10.15
CA GLU A 114 4.30 11.21 9.91
C GLU A 114 4.37 9.68 9.98
N ILE A 115 5.47 9.07 9.50
CA ILE A 115 5.69 7.62 9.61
C ILE A 115 5.85 7.24 11.09
N GLU A 116 6.67 7.95 11.86
CA GLU A 116 6.87 7.69 13.29
C GLU A 116 5.58 7.87 14.09
N GLU A 117 4.85 8.96 13.84
CA GLU A 117 3.60 9.28 14.53
C GLU A 117 2.46 8.30 14.21
N SER A 118 2.51 7.61 13.07
CA SER A 118 1.51 6.63 12.66
C SER A 118 1.43 5.42 13.60
N GLN A 119 2.53 5.12 14.31
CA GLN A 119 2.63 3.98 15.23
C GLN A 119 2.27 2.62 14.61
N LEU A 120 2.34 2.50 13.30
CA LEU A 120 2.19 1.25 12.57
C LEU A 120 3.38 0.31 12.84
N ASP A 121 3.17 -0.99 12.73
CA ASP A 121 4.29 -1.95 12.74
C ASP A 121 4.95 -2.01 11.36
N TYR A 122 4.13 -1.98 10.29
CA TYR A 122 4.61 -1.93 8.91
C TYR A 122 3.73 -0.99 8.06
N LEU A 123 4.36 -0.27 7.13
CA LEU A 123 3.71 0.62 6.19
C LEU A 123 4.09 0.26 4.74
N ALA A 124 3.12 -0.27 4.00
CA ALA A 124 3.26 -0.51 2.57
C ALA A 124 3.03 0.78 1.78
N LEU A 125 4.02 1.19 0.99
CA LEU A 125 4.01 2.43 0.21
C LEU A 125 3.88 2.14 -1.28
N GLY A 126 2.97 2.83 -1.96
CA GLY A 126 2.91 2.90 -3.41
C GLY A 126 3.49 4.21 -3.94
N HIS A 127 3.67 4.35 -5.24
CA HIS A 127 4.13 5.51 -6.01
C HIS A 127 5.57 5.39 -6.53
N VAL A 128 6.54 5.02 -5.72
CA VAL A 128 7.94 4.92 -6.13
C VAL A 128 8.23 3.52 -6.68
N HIS A 129 8.71 3.46 -7.93
CA HIS A 129 8.96 2.21 -8.65
C HIS A 129 10.34 1.60 -8.38
N VAL A 130 11.04 2.09 -7.36
CA VAL A 130 12.33 1.56 -6.91
C VAL A 130 12.15 1.00 -5.51
N PHE A 131 12.59 -0.25 -5.31
CA PHE A 131 12.53 -0.88 -3.98
C PHE A 131 13.37 -0.09 -2.98
N SER A 132 12.75 0.24 -1.85
CA SER A 132 13.47 0.87 -0.73
C SER A 132 12.76 0.57 0.60
N ILE A 133 13.55 0.53 1.67
CA ILE A 133 13.08 0.34 3.04
C ILE A 133 13.55 1.54 3.86
N MET A 134 12.71 2.01 4.75
CA MET A 134 13.02 3.05 5.73
C MET A 134 12.40 2.69 7.07
N GLN A 135 12.97 3.22 8.16
CA GLN A 135 12.43 3.02 9.51
C GLN A 135 12.40 4.36 10.24
N HIS A 136 11.26 4.69 10.82
CA HIS A 136 11.08 5.86 11.66
C HIS A 136 10.30 5.47 12.91
N GLY A 137 10.91 5.70 14.09
CA GLY A 137 10.43 5.12 15.33
C GLY A 137 10.39 3.60 15.26
N LYS A 138 9.25 3.00 15.60
CA LYS A 138 9.03 1.55 15.47
C LYS A 138 8.57 1.13 14.06
N THR A 139 8.06 2.06 13.26
CA THR A 139 7.43 1.77 11.98
C THR A 139 8.47 1.48 10.90
N ILE A 140 8.38 0.30 10.29
CA ILE A 140 9.12 -0.05 9.08
C ILE A 140 8.23 0.24 7.88
N ALA A 141 8.71 1.07 6.96
CA ALA A 141 8.01 1.40 5.73
C ALA A 141 8.80 0.93 4.51
N ALA A 142 8.10 0.49 3.45
CA ALA A 142 8.78 0.05 2.24
C ALA A 142 8.00 0.38 0.96
N TYR A 143 8.74 0.79 -0.06
CA TYR A 143 8.29 0.73 -1.44
C TYR A 143 8.68 -0.63 -2.03
N PRO A 144 7.74 -1.39 -2.58
CA PRO A 144 8.04 -2.72 -3.16
C PRO A 144 8.77 -2.64 -4.50
N GLY A 145 8.92 -1.45 -5.07
CA GLY A 145 9.32 -1.26 -6.45
C GLY A 145 8.15 -1.47 -7.41
N SER A 146 8.44 -2.02 -8.57
CA SER A 146 7.42 -2.29 -9.60
C SER A 146 7.56 -3.72 -10.14
N PRO A 147 6.45 -4.43 -10.38
CA PRO A 147 6.49 -5.72 -11.06
C PRO A 147 6.77 -5.60 -12.56
N ASN A 148 6.83 -4.37 -13.10
CA ASN A 148 7.14 -4.07 -14.48
C ASN A 148 8.38 -3.18 -14.61
N ILE A 149 9.18 -3.38 -15.66
CA ILE A 149 10.26 -2.48 -16.05
C ILE A 149 9.66 -1.24 -16.73
N GLY A 150 10.14 -0.07 -16.37
CA GLY A 150 9.72 1.22 -16.91
C GLY A 150 9.48 2.24 -15.80
N GLN A 151 9.22 3.49 -16.17
CA GLN A 151 8.94 4.59 -15.23
C GLN A 151 9.99 4.72 -14.10
N GLY A 152 11.28 4.52 -14.44
CA GLY A 152 12.38 4.59 -13.47
C GLY A 152 12.76 3.24 -12.84
N ALA A 153 11.93 2.20 -12.93
CA ALA A 153 12.28 0.86 -12.46
C ALA A 153 13.35 0.22 -13.38
N LYS A 154 14.47 -0.21 -12.80
CA LYS A 154 15.54 -0.92 -13.50
C LYS A 154 15.43 -2.45 -13.35
N GLU A 155 14.66 -2.91 -12.40
CA GLU A 155 14.41 -4.31 -12.08
C GLU A 155 12.94 -4.48 -11.69
N MET A 156 12.40 -5.67 -11.91
CA MET A 156 11.06 -6.03 -11.46
C MET A 156 11.13 -6.55 -10.04
N THR A 157 10.43 -5.92 -9.11
CA THR A 157 10.49 -6.29 -7.69
C THR A 157 9.14 -6.27 -7.02
N VAL A 158 9.04 -7.06 -5.94
CA VAL A 158 7.99 -6.99 -4.93
C VAL A 158 8.64 -7.06 -3.54
N ALA A 159 7.91 -6.64 -2.51
CA ALA A 159 8.32 -6.81 -1.12
C ALA A 159 7.66 -8.06 -0.55
N LEU A 160 8.46 -8.93 0.08
CA LEU A 160 7.99 -9.97 0.98
C LEU A 160 8.14 -9.45 2.41
N VAL A 161 7.07 -9.52 3.19
CA VAL A 161 7.05 -9.02 4.56
C VAL A 161 6.71 -10.15 5.51
N ASP A 162 7.62 -10.46 6.41
CA ASP A 162 7.41 -11.42 7.49
C ASP A 162 7.05 -10.67 8.78
N LEU A 163 6.01 -11.13 9.45
CA LEU A 163 5.54 -10.60 10.73
C LEU A 163 5.79 -11.68 11.80
N ASP A 164 6.89 -11.57 12.51
CA ASP A 164 7.32 -12.55 13.52
C ASP A 164 7.17 -11.95 14.92
N PRO A 165 6.38 -12.57 15.83
CA PRO A 165 6.17 -12.02 17.18
C PRO A 165 7.44 -11.87 18.02
N GLU A 166 8.49 -12.62 17.74
CA GLU A 166 9.76 -12.58 18.48
C GLU A 166 10.80 -11.68 17.80
N GLN A 167 10.81 -11.63 16.45
CA GLN A 167 11.81 -10.93 15.66
C GLN A 167 11.28 -9.60 15.09
N GLY A 168 9.97 -9.37 15.13
CA GLY A 168 9.34 -8.17 14.58
C GLY A 168 9.07 -8.27 13.09
N VAL A 169 9.06 -7.12 12.43
CA VAL A 169 8.80 -7.00 10.98
C VAL A 169 10.10 -7.13 10.20
N LYS A 170 10.12 -8.04 9.23
CA LYS A 170 11.23 -8.19 8.29
C LYS A 170 10.74 -7.97 6.87
N VAL A 171 11.45 -7.18 6.09
CA VAL A 171 11.13 -6.87 4.69
C VAL A 171 12.25 -7.33 3.78
N GLU A 172 11.90 -8.14 2.79
CA GLU A 172 12.84 -8.65 1.79
C GLU A 172 12.46 -8.20 0.38
N LYS A 173 13.47 -7.79 -0.40
CA LYS A 173 13.31 -7.55 -1.84
C LYS A 173 13.30 -8.87 -2.59
N ILE A 174 12.21 -9.15 -3.28
CA ILE A 174 12.13 -10.29 -4.21
C ILE A 174 12.22 -9.77 -5.63
N CYS A 175 13.27 -10.18 -6.35
CA CYS A 175 13.40 -9.88 -7.78
C CYS A 175 12.57 -10.87 -8.59
N LEU A 176 11.75 -10.34 -9.50
CA LEU A 176 10.94 -11.12 -10.42
C LEU A 176 11.68 -11.35 -11.73
N SER A 177 11.53 -12.53 -12.32
CA SER A 177 12.02 -12.81 -13.65
C SER A 177 10.87 -12.76 -14.66
N PRO A 178 11.08 -12.23 -15.88
CA PRO A 178 10.08 -12.36 -16.94
C PRO A 178 9.73 -13.83 -17.15
N ARG A 179 8.44 -14.12 -17.34
CA ARG A 179 8.06 -15.47 -17.75
C ARG A 179 8.75 -15.78 -19.08
N ALA A 180 9.45 -16.90 -19.14
CA ALA A 180 9.89 -17.44 -20.44
C ALA A 180 8.64 -17.67 -21.29
N SER A 181 8.59 -17.01 -22.44
CA SER A 181 7.52 -17.11 -23.44
C SER A 181 7.54 -18.48 -24.12
#